data_c1019ee2fff9fe2bf76f1ecf90609df6
#
_entry.id   c1019ee2fff9fe2bf76f1ecf90609df6
#
_cell.length_a   1.000
_cell.length_b   1.000
_cell.length_c   1.000
_cell.angle_alpha   90.00
_cell.angle_beta   90.00
_cell.angle_gamma   90.00
#
_symmetry.space_group_name_H-M   'P 1'
#
loop_
_entity.id
_entity.type
_entity.pdbx_description
1 polymer ?
#
loop_
_entity_poly.entity_id
_entity_poly.type
_entity_poly.pdbx_seq_one_letter_code
_entity_poly.pdbx_strand_id
1 'polypeptide(L)'
;GSCNTADPRNWGAPLSASHPCHTYFPIIHAKGDLKINANASGQGILLVDGDLEMMGGYTFHGIIIVRGALHTGAGNARIYGTTIVFGNGSLGLESESVMTGTPIVNFSTCAIDRAIRYNADLAAHPVQERSWIDLSSAGVDI
;
A
#
# COMPACT_ATOMS: atom_id res chain seq x y z
N GLY A 1 -27.92 2.05 0.42
CA GLY A 1 -27.32 0.74 0.15
C GLY A 1 -26.21 0.41 1.14
N SER A 2 -25.91 -0.85 1.31
CA SER A 2 -24.76 -1.30 2.12
C SER A 2 -23.52 -1.43 1.26
N CYS A 3 -22.32 -1.31 1.87
CA CYS A 3 -21.06 -1.56 1.19
C CYS A 3 -20.90 -3.07 0.92
N ASN A 4 -20.67 -3.45 -0.34
CA ASN A 4 -20.37 -4.84 -0.68
C ASN A 4 -18.89 -5.13 -0.46
N THR A 5 -18.54 -5.59 0.74
CA THR A 5 -17.17 -5.92 1.14
C THR A 5 -16.69 -7.28 0.60
N ALA A 6 -17.58 -8.08 0.02
CA ALA A 6 -17.23 -9.37 -0.57
C ALA A 6 -16.75 -9.26 -2.04
N ASP A 7 -16.97 -8.13 -2.69
CA ASP A 7 -16.48 -7.91 -4.07
C ASP A 7 -14.99 -7.56 -4.05
N PRO A 8 -14.12 -8.38 -4.64
CA PRO A 8 -12.68 -8.13 -4.67
C PRO A 8 -12.30 -6.89 -5.50
N ARG A 9 -13.23 -6.37 -6.30
CA ARG A 9 -13.03 -5.14 -7.07
C ARG A 9 -13.47 -3.89 -6.29
N ASN A 10 -14.01 -4.06 -5.09
CA ASN A 10 -14.40 -2.94 -4.24
C ASN A 10 -13.17 -2.44 -3.46
N TRP A 11 -12.58 -1.37 -3.93
CA TRP A 11 -11.42 -0.72 -3.32
C TRP A 11 -11.82 0.49 -2.46
N GLY A 12 -13.05 0.52 -1.98
CA GLY A 12 -13.58 1.62 -1.20
C GLY A 12 -14.03 2.82 -2.04
N ALA A 13 -14.39 3.91 -1.39
CA ALA A 13 -14.87 5.12 -2.03
C ALA A 13 -14.35 6.39 -1.30
N PRO A 14 -13.03 6.69 -1.37
CA PRO A 14 -12.43 7.76 -0.58
C PRO A 14 -12.94 9.16 -0.92
N LEU A 15 -13.34 9.38 -2.17
CA LEU A 15 -13.75 10.69 -2.67
C LEU A 15 -15.23 11.02 -2.42
N SER A 16 -16.01 10.08 -1.87
CA SER A 16 -17.43 10.28 -1.64
C SER A 16 -17.80 9.97 -0.20
N ALA A 17 -17.91 11.00 0.64
CA ALA A 17 -18.23 10.85 2.06
C ALA A 17 -19.61 10.23 2.32
N SER A 18 -20.55 10.36 1.39
CA SER A 18 -21.90 9.78 1.48
C SER A 18 -21.98 8.34 0.95
N HIS A 19 -20.92 7.85 0.34
CA HIS A 19 -20.89 6.49 -0.21
C HIS A 19 -20.77 5.45 0.92
N PRO A 20 -21.55 4.35 0.90
CA PRO A 20 -21.50 3.32 1.94
C PRO A 20 -20.10 2.72 2.17
N CYS A 21 -19.24 2.69 1.12
CA CYS A 21 -17.88 2.19 1.22
C CYS A 21 -16.84 3.28 1.56
N HIS A 22 -17.24 4.47 1.96
CA HIS A 22 -16.30 5.53 2.33
C HIS A 22 -15.38 5.13 3.50
N THR A 23 -15.91 4.35 4.44
CA THR A 23 -15.15 3.85 5.59
C THR A 23 -14.58 2.44 5.40
N TYR A 24 -14.72 1.87 4.20
CA TYR A 24 -14.20 0.54 3.90
C TYR A 24 -12.76 0.63 3.36
N PHE A 25 -11.81 0.12 4.14
CA PHE A 25 -10.37 0.12 3.84
C PHE A 25 -9.90 -1.34 3.63
N PRO A 26 -10.03 -1.89 2.42
CA PRO A 26 -9.63 -3.27 2.16
C PRO A 26 -8.11 -3.46 2.18
N ILE A 27 -7.68 -4.71 2.42
CA ILE A 27 -6.36 -5.18 2.00
C ILE A 27 -6.52 -5.82 0.65
N ILE A 28 -5.80 -5.28 -0.33
CA ILE A 28 -5.82 -5.71 -1.72
C ILE A 28 -4.47 -6.35 -2.01
N HIS A 29 -4.47 -7.63 -2.39
CA HIS A 29 -3.24 -8.34 -2.73
C HIS A 29 -3.27 -8.80 -4.19
N ALA A 30 -2.40 -8.25 -5.00
CA ALA A 30 -2.14 -8.66 -6.38
C ALA A 30 -0.93 -9.61 -6.42
N LYS A 31 -1.19 -10.88 -6.81
CA LYS A 31 -0.16 -11.91 -6.95
C LYS A 31 0.50 -11.82 -8.32
N GLY A 32 1.33 -10.82 -8.53
CA GLY A 32 2.03 -10.55 -9.79
C GLY A 32 1.92 -9.08 -10.16
N ASP A 33 2.08 -8.79 -11.44
CA ASP A 33 2.00 -7.42 -11.94
C ASP A 33 0.56 -6.91 -11.90
N LEU A 34 0.41 -5.65 -11.54
CA LEU A 34 -0.88 -4.97 -11.50
C LEU A 34 -0.85 -3.73 -12.37
N LYS A 35 -1.79 -3.66 -13.31
CA LYS A 35 -2.01 -2.48 -14.12
C LYS A 35 -3.35 -1.84 -13.79
N ILE A 36 -3.30 -0.59 -13.37
CA ILE A 36 -4.47 0.25 -13.11
C ILE A 36 -4.57 1.26 -14.25
N ASN A 37 -5.61 1.15 -15.06
CA ASN A 37 -5.81 2.00 -16.22
C ASN A 37 -7.19 2.67 -16.14
N ALA A 38 -7.34 3.61 -15.22
CA ALA A 38 -8.63 4.25 -14.98
C ALA A 38 -8.48 5.62 -14.31
N ASN A 39 -9.45 6.49 -14.55
CA ASN A 39 -9.70 7.66 -13.72
C ASN A 39 -10.63 7.24 -12.57
N ALA A 40 -10.04 6.64 -11.55
CA ALA A 40 -10.75 6.05 -10.44
C ALA A 40 -10.05 6.35 -9.11
N SER A 41 -10.60 5.87 -8.03
CA SER A 41 -10.00 6.01 -6.71
C SER A 41 -10.11 4.72 -5.91
N GLY A 42 -9.19 4.53 -4.99
CA GLY A 42 -9.19 3.43 -4.04
C GLY A 42 -8.59 3.84 -2.70
N GLN A 43 -8.75 2.99 -1.71
CA GLN A 43 -8.20 3.20 -0.37
C GLN A 43 -7.88 1.87 0.31
N GLY A 44 -7.08 1.93 1.36
CA GLY A 44 -6.70 0.77 2.16
C GLY A 44 -5.22 0.43 2.08
N ILE A 45 -4.91 -0.85 2.01
CA ILE A 45 -3.55 -1.36 1.87
C ILE A 45 -3.46 -2.15 0.57
N LEU A 46 -2.60 -1.71 -0.34
CA LEU A 46 -2.35 -2.38 -1.62
C LEU A 46 -0.98 -3.07 -1.58
N LEU A 47 -1.00 -4.39 -1.72
CA LEU A 47 0.18 -5.23 -1.83
C LEU A 47 0.30 -5.75 -3.26
N VAL A 48 1.44 -5.53 -3.91
CA VAL A 48 1.71 -5.99 -5.27
C VAL A 48 2.99 -6.81 -5.27
N ASP A 49 2.90 -8.10 -5.67
CA ASP A 49 4.06 -8.99 -5.70
C ASP A 49 4.97 -8.75 -6.91
N GLY A 50 4.45 -8.18 -7.97
CA GLY A 50 5.19 -7.79 -9.18
C GLY A 50 5.31 -6.26 -9.31
N ASP A 51 5.29 -5.79 -10.55
CA ASP A 51 5.32 -4.38 -10.89
C ASP A 51 3.92 -3.75 -10.78
N LEU A 52 3.87 -2.49 -10.34
CA LEU A 52 2.65 -1.70 -10.34
C LEU A 52 2.72 -0.63 -11.42
N GLU A 53 1.81 -0.69 -12.39
CA GLU A 53 1.63 0.33 -13.40
C GLU A 53 0.34 1.11 -13.15
N MET A 54 0.46 2.41 -12.90
CA MET A 54 -0.69 3.31 -12.70
C MET A 54 -0.80 4.28 -13.88
N MET A 55 -1.85 4.11 -14.67
CA MET A 55 -2.14 4.95 -15.84
C MET A 55 -3.40 5.76 -15.59
N GLY A 56 -3.43 6.99 -16.12
CA GLY A 56 -4.57 7.89 -15.92
C GLY A 56 -4.56 8.61 -14.57
N GLY A 57 -5.65 9.32 -14.24
CA GLY A 57 -5.80 10.13 -13.03
C GLY A 57 -6.23 9.31 -11.80
N TYR A 58 -5.57 8.19 -11.53
CA TYR A 58 -5.91 7.34 -10.38
C TYR A 58 -5.50 7.98 -9.05
N THR A 59 -6.37 7.91 -8.05
CA THR A 59 -6.10 8.42 -6.70
C THR A 59 -6.20 7.30 -5.68
N PHE A 60 -5.16 7.10 -4.88
CA PHE A 60 -5.15 6.10 -3.81
C PHE A 60 -4.95 6.75 -2.44
N HIS A 61 -5.68 6.27 -1.43
CA HIS A 61 -5.56 6.73 -0.04
C HIS A 61 -5.17 5.55 0.87
N GLY A 62 -3.96 5.58 1.41
CA GLY A 62 -3.48 4.54 2.32
C GLY A 62 -2.03 4.13 2.09
N ILE A 63 -1.79 2.84 2.11
CA ILE A 63 -0.44 2.26 2.03
C ILE A 63 -0.32 1.43 0.75
N ILE A 64 0.71 1.71 -0.05
CA ILE A 64 1.06 0.90 -1.22
C ILE A 64 2.41 0.23 -0.96
N ILE A 65 2.47 -1.07 -1.14
CA ILE A 65 3.70 -1.86 -1.04
C ILE A 65 3.87 -2.62 -2.34
N VAL A 66 4.96 -2.35 -3.07
CA VAL A 66 5.28 -2.95 -4.37
C VAL A 66 6.62 -3.67 -4.25
N ARG A 67 6.64 -4.96 -4.56
CA ARG A 67 7.89 -5.75 -4.56
C ARG A 67 8.73 -5.53 -5.81
N GLY A 68 8.07 -5.28 -6.93
CA GLY A 68 8.70 -4.87 -8.18
C GLY A 68 8.88 -3.36 -8.28
N ALA A 69 8.79 -2.82 -9.48
CA ALA A 69 8.88 -1.40 -9.79
C ALA A 69 7.52 -0.72 -9.80
N LEU A 70 7.51 0.59 -9.56
CA LEU A 70 6.32 1.44 -9.73
C LEU A 70 6.49 2.29 -10.99
N HIS A 71 5.58 2.12 -11.94
CA HIS A 71 5.52 2.88 -13.16
C HIS A 71 4.26 3.74 -13.18
N THR A 72 4.41 5.04 -13.41
CA THR A 72 3.28 5.93 -13.64
C THR A 72 3.37 6.47 -15.05
N GLY A 73 2.34 6.23 -15.83
CA GLY A 73 2.26 6.69 -17.21
C GLY A 73 1.67 8.09 -17.35
N ALA A 74 1.18 8.40 -18.54
CA ALA A 74 0.49 9.65 -18.82
C ALA A 74 -0.78 9.77 -17.97
N GLY A 75 -0.80 10.72 -17.08
CA GLY A 75 -1.88 10.96 -16.10
C GLY A 75 -1.28 11.36 -14.77
N ASN A 76 -2.04 12.09 -13.98
CA ASN A 76 -1.60 12.52 -12.65
C ASN A 76 -2.04 11.50 -11.60
N ALA A 77 -1.33 10.36 -11.51
CA ALA A 77 -1.54 9.44 -10.41
C ALA A 77 -1.22 10.14 -9.07
N ARG A 78 -2.13 10.07 -8.11
CA ARG A 78 -2.00 10.69 -6.80
C ARG A 78 -2.10 9.65 -5.71
N ILE A 79 -1.13 9.64 -4.81
CA ILE A 79 -1.11 8.75 -3.65
C ILE A 79 -1.11 9.62 -2.40
N TYR A 80 -2.13 9.45 -1.57
CA TYR A 80 -2.24 10.07 -0.27
C TYR A 80 -1.98 9.03 0.81
N GLY A 81 -0.80 9.06 1.41
CA GLY A 81 -0.37 8.09 2.39
C GLY A 81 1.11 7.79 2.29
N THR A 82 1.46 6.55 2.09
CA THR A 82 2.85 6.13 1.90
C THR A 82 2.97 5.05 0.83
N THR A 83 4.15 5.00 0.20
CA THR A 83 4.48 4.00 -0.82
C THR A 83 5.85 3.43 -0.52
N ILE A 84 5.95 2.12 -0.51
CA ILE A 84 7.20 1.37 -0.34
C ILE A 84 7.40 0.56 -1.62
N VAL A 85 8.52 0.76 -2.30
CA VAL A 85 8.88 0.06 -3.54
C VAL A 85 10.22 -0.64 -3.33
N PHE A 86 10.25 -1.96 -3.55
CA PHE A 86 11.46 -2.77 -3.31
C PHE A 86 12.34 -2.93 -4.55
N GLY A 87 11.81 -2.75 -5.76
CA GLY A 87 12.58 -2.86 -7.00
C GLY A 87 13.26 -4.22 -7.16
N ASN A 88 12.50 -5.26 -7.49
CA ASN A 88 13.02 -6.62 -7.73
C ASN A 88 13.82 -7.25 -6.57
N GLY A 89 13.51 -6.87 -5.33
CA GLY A 89 13.97 -7.57 -4.14
C GLY A 89 15.36 -7.20 -3.63
N SER A 90 16.00 -6.19 -4.18
CA SER A 90 17.20 -5.58 -3.61
C SER A 90 16.83 -4.29 -2.87
N LEU A 91 17.03 -4.24 -1.57
CA LEU A 91 17.25 -2.98 -0.86
C LEU A 91 18.66 -2.46 -1.23
N GLY A 92 18.96 -2.41 -2.52
CA GLY A 92 20.18 -1.83 -3.02
C GLY A 92 20.01 -0.32 -3.05
N LEU A 93 20.88 0.40 -2.35
CA LEU A 93 21.06 1.84 -2.46
C LEU A 93 21.60 2.27 -3.85
N GLU A 94 21.52 1.37 -4.81
CA GLU A 94 21.89 1.61 -6.20
C GLU A 94 20.68 2.18 -6.93
N SER A 95 20.85 3.37 -7.41
CA SER A 95 19.88 4.25 -8.03
C SER A 95 19.44 3.80 -9.45
N GLU A 96 18.91 2.61 -9.59
CA GLU A 96 18.02 2.36 -10.72
C GLU A 96 16.63 2.82 -10.30
N SER A 97 16.05 3.71 -11.10
CA SER A 97 14.78 4.34 -10.76
C SER A 97 13.67 3.30 -10.70
N VAL A 98 13.45 2.75 -9.51
CA VAL A 98 12.33 1.87 -9.20
C VAL A 98 10.97 2.56 -9.34
N MET A 99 10.99 3.87 -9.51
CA MET A 99 9.81 4.67 -9.80
C MET A 99 10.03 5.44 -11.10
N THR A 100 9.20 5.21 -12.09
CA THR A 100 9.21 5.95 -13.35
C THR A 100 7.90 6.72 -13.53
N GLY A 101 7.95 7.87 -14.21
CA GLY A 101 6.84 8.78 -14.35
C GLY A 101 6.88 9.92 -13.33
N THR A 102 5.78 10.63 -13.17
CA THR A 102 5.63 11.75 -12.23
C THR A 102 4.50 11.49 -11.23
N PRO A 103 4.61 10.47 -10.36
CA PRO A 103 3.61 10.26 -9.32
C PRO A 103 3.67 11.41 -8.30
N ILE A 104 2.52 11.90 -7.90
CA ILE A 104 2.42 12.83 -6.78
C ILE A 104 2.15 11.99 -5.52
N VAL A 105 3.17 11.81 -4.69
CA VAL A 105 3.03 11.13 -3.40
C VAL A 105 2.93 12.19 -2.31
N ASN A 106 1.75 12.32 -1.72
CA ASN A 106 1.50 13.18 -0.58
C ASN A 106 1.50 12.33 0.70
N PHE A 107 2.51 12.48 1.53
CA PHE A 107 2.54 11.81 2.81
C PHE A 107 1.33 12.25 3.66
N SER A 108 0.52 11.29 4.11
CA SER A 108 -0.66 11.53 4.90
C SER A 108 -0.75 10.54 6.06
N THR A 109 -0.44 11.01 7.25
CA THR A 109 -0.58 10.22 8.48
C THR A 109 -2.02 9.78 8.71
N CYS A 110 -3.00 10.62 8.35
CA CYS A 110 -4.41 10.30 8.48
C CYS A 110 -4.82 9.12 7.58
N ALA A 111 -4.34 9.08 6.33
CA ALA A 111 -4.65 7.98 5.41
C ALA A 111 -3.97 6.67 5.87
N ILE A 112 -2.75 6.76 6.38
CA ILE A 112 -2.01 5.63 6.93
C ILE A 112 -2.71 5.09 8.19
N ASP A 113 -3.05 5.97 9.13
CA ASP A 113 -3.71 5.62 10.38
C ASP A 113 -5.07 4.94 10.12
N ARG A 114 -5.86 5.46 9.19
CA ARG A 114 -7.12 4.83 8.78
C ARG A 114 -6.90 3.45 8.18
N ALA A 115 -5.95 3.30 7.25
CA ALA A 115 -5.66 2.01 6.62
C ALA A 115 -5.26 0.96 7.66
N ILE A 116 -4.50 1.33 8.68
CA ILE A 116 -4.07 0.44 9.77
C ILE A 116 -5.23 0.14 10.73
N ARG A 117 -5.96 1.14 11.21
CA ARG A 117 -7.02 0.96 12.21
C ARG A 117 -8.17 0.12 11.72
N TYR A 118 -8.57 0.27 10.46
CA TYR A 118 -9.63 -0.55 9.87
C TYR A 118 -9.21 -1.99 9.58
N ASN A 119 -7.91 -2.28 9.68
CA ASN A 119 -7.33 -3.62 9.57
C ASN A 119 -6.63 -4.06 10.87
N ALA A 120 -7.05 -3.54 12.00
CA ALA A 120 -6.42 -3.78 13.31
C ALA A 120 -6.37 -5.27 13.69
N ASP A 121 -7.32 -6.08 13.22
CA ASP A 121 -7.32 -7.52 13.42
C ASP A 121 -6.15 -8.23 12.70
N LEU A 122 -5.57 -7.57 11.71
CA LEU A 122 -4.37 -8.04 10.99
C LEU A 122 -3.10 -7.34 11.50
N ALA A 123 -3.27 -6.25 12.25
CA ALA A 123 -2.17 -5.55 12.87
C ALA A 123 -1.65 -6.37 14.03
N ALA A 124 -0.54 -7.03 13.75
CA ALA A 124 0.50 -7.40 14.68
C ALA A 124 0.03 -7.73 16.10
N HIS A 125 0.11 -8.98 16.47
CA HIS A 125 0.27 -9.31 17.88
C HIS A 125 1.38 -8.40 18.43
N PRO A 126 1.11 -7.64 19.50
CA PRO A 126 2.15 -6.82 20.10
C PRO A 126 3.33 -7.72 20.39
N VAL A 127 4.49 -7.35 19.90
CA VAL A 127 5.74 -8.03 20.24
C VAL A 127 5.83 -7.98 21.75
N GLN A 128 5.81 -9.13 22.42
CA GLN A 128 5.91 -9.16 23.88
C GLN A 128 7.19 -8.42 24.28
N GLU A 129 7.14 -7.65 25.35
CA GLU A 129 8.26 -6.80 25.84
C GLU A 129 9.60 -7.53 26.02
N ARG A 130 9.65 -8.85 25.85
CA ARG A 130 10.84 -9.71 25.97
C ARG A 130 11.28 -10.35 24.65
N SER A 131 10.89 -9.82 23.53
CA SER A 131 11.31 -10.34 22.21
C SER A 131 12.71 -9.89 21.79
N TRP A 132 13.35 -9.00 22.54
CA TRP A 132 14.76 -8.70 22.36
C TRP A 132 15.58 -9.77 23.08
N ILE A 133 16.13 -10.71 22.31
CA ILE A 133 17.16 -11.62 22.82
C ILE A 133 18.48 -10.93 22.50
N ASP A 134 19.20 -10.50 23.54
CA ASP A 134 20.58 -10.14 23.42
C ASP A 134 21.38 -11.41 23.11
N LEU A 135 21.84 -11.53 21.88
CA LEU A 135 22.60 -12.72 21.43
C LEU A 135 23.89 -12.92 22.21
N SER A 136 24.43 -11.87 22.79
CA SER A 136 25.62 -11.97 23.66
C SER A 136 25.30 -12.60 25.00
N SER A 137 24.09 -12.41 25.53
CA SER A 137 23.65 -13.03 26.79
C SER A 137 23.13 -14.46 26.62
N ALA A 138 22.81 -14.85 25.39
CA ALA A 138 22.32 -16.21 25.09
C ALA A 138 23.46 -17.23 24.88
N GLY A 139 24.73 -16.82 25.02
CA GLY A 139 25.89 -17.71 24.86
C GLY A 139 26.09 -18.20 23.42
N VAL A 140 25.57 -17.48 22.44
CA VAL A 140 25.81 -17.75 21.03
C VAL A 140 27.10 -17.02 20.65
N ASP A 141 28.21 -17.76 20.55
CA ASP A 141 29.42 -17.25 19.93
C ASP A 141 29.15 -17.00 18.44
N ILE A 142 29.23 -15.76 18.05
CA ILE A 142 29.15 -15.33 16.65
C ILE A 142 30.53 -15.38 16.03
#